data_bd42aca957c54e5e9c4eae71d280125b
#
_entry.id   bd42aca957c54e5e9c4eae71d280125b
#
_cell.length_a   1.000
_cell.length_b   1.000
_cell.length_c   1.000
_cell.angle_alpha   90.00
_cell.angle_beta   90.00
_cell.angle_gamma   90.00
#
_symmetry.space_group_name_H-M   'P 1'
#
loop_
_entity.id
_entity.type
_entity.pdbx_description
1 polymer ?
#
loop_
_entity_poly.entity_id
_entity_poly.type
_entity_poly.pdbx_seq_one_letter_code
_entity_poly.pdbx_strand_id
1 'polypeptide(L)'
;KRVARSGERPTAARTRGGVEYVEIRSLDLNVFDPVGINQNAMRFMEAFLVYCVLHDSPPLDDQCWREIASNHGATARCGRDPEFKLLRDGK
;
A
#
# COMPACT_ATOMS: atom_id res chain seq x y z
N LYS A 1 11.18 -2.31 -0.47
CA LYS A 1 12.14 -2.61 -1.55
C LYS A 1 13.56 -2.43 -1.04
N ARG A 2 14.55 -3.02 -1.70
CA ARG A 2 16.00 -2.82 -1.45
C ARG A 2 16.73 -3.01 -2.77
N VAL A 3 17.77 -2.22 -2.99
CA VAL A 3 18.62 -2.37 -4.18
C VAL A 3 19.41 -3.68 -4.06
N ALA A 4 19.25 -4.55 -5.04
CA ALA A 4 20.01 -5.80 -5.13
C ALA A 4 21.41 -5.52 -5.69
N ARG A 5 22.40 -6.30 -5.23
CA ARG A 5 23.75 -6.31 -5.83
C ARG A 5 23.70 -6.97 -7.21
N SER A 6 24.73 -6.76 -8.01
CA SER A 6 24.82 -7.41 -9.31
C SER A 6 24.69 -8.95 -9.17
N GLY A 7 23.74 -9.55 -9.89
CA GLY A 7 23.42 -10.98 -9.85
C GLY A 7 22.60 -11.45 -8.64
N GLU A 8 22.28 -10.57 -7.68
CA GLU A 8 21.47 -10.93 -6.50
C GLU A 8 19.97 -10.83 -6.81
N ARG A 9 19.18 -11.83 -6.38
CA ARG A 9 17.72 -11.77 -6.49
C ARG A 9 17.16 -10.75 -5.48
N PRO A 10 16.10 -9.96 -5.83
CA PRO A 10 15.51 -8.97 -4.94
C PRO A 10 15.03 -9.52 -3.59
N THR A 11 14.59 -10.78 -3.56
CA THR A 11 14.21 -11.47 -2.32
C THR A 11 15.40 -11.71 -1.41
N ALA A 12 16.52 -12.18 -1.95
CA ALA A 12 17.76 -12.41 -1.20
C ALA A 12 18.32 -11.09 -0.63
N ALA A 13 18.28 -10.01 -1.42
CA ALA A 13 18.67 -8.68 -0.95
C ALA A 13 17.86 -8.22 0.26
N ARG A 14 16.54 -8.46 0.27
CA ARG A 14 15.66 -8.14 1.41
C ARG A 14 15.93 -9.01 2.64
N THR A 15 16.14 -10.31 2.44
CA THR A 15 16.48 -11.22 3.53
C THR A 15 17.80 -10.81 4.20
N ARG A 16 18.79 -10.42 3.41
CA ARG A 16 20.11 -10.00 3.90
C ARG A 16 20.11 -8.67 4.65
N GLY A 17 19.36 -7.69 4.17
CA GLY A 17 19.48 -6.31 4.64
C GLY A 17 18.17 -5.62 5.02
N GLY A 18 17.06 -6.34 5.04
CA GLY A 18 15.74 -5.78 5.35
C GLY A 18 15.19 -4.89 4.23
N VAL A 19 14.13 -4.16 4.56
CA VAL A 19 13.49 -3.18 3.68
C VAL A 19 14.22 -1.85 3.79
N GLU A 20 14.54 -1.23 2.67
CA GLU A 20 15.24 0.04 2.58
C GLU A 20 14.28 1.18 2.23
N TYR A 21 13.31 0.90 1.35
CA TYR A 21 12.27 1.85 0.96
C TYR A 21 11.01 1.12 0.50
N VAL A 22 9.90 1.86 0.45
CA VAL A 22 8.62 1.40 -0.11
C VAL A 22 8.31 2.17 -1.39
N GLU A 23 7.56 1.53 -2.29
CA GLU A 23 6.99 2.17 -3.49
C GLU A 23 5.48 2.06 -3.45
N ILE A 24 4.80 3.17 -3.66
CA ILE A 24 3.34 3.21 -3.81
C ILE A 24 3.04 3.27 -5.30
N ARG A 25 2.33 2.25 -5.80
CA ARG A 25 2.00 2.11 -7.23
C ARG A 25 0.49 2.09 -7.50
N SER A 26 -0.32 2.30 -6.47
CA SER A 26 -1.77 2.15 -6.52
C SER A 26 -2.51 3.49 -6.59
N LEU A 27 -1.80 4.60 -6.71
CA LEU A 27 -2.43 5.90 -6.88
C LEU A 27 -2.87 6.10 -8.33
N ASP A 28 -4.13 6.50 -8.51
CA ASP A 28 -4.63 6.94 -9.80
C ASP A 28 -4.02 8.31 -10.17
N LEU A 29 -3.80 8.51 -11.46
CA LEU A 29 -3.39 9.81 -11.97
C LEU A 29 -4.53 10.83 -11.84
N ASN A 30 -4.23 11.98 -11.25
CA ASN A 30 -5.12 13.13 -11.27
C ASN A 30 -5.01 13.83 -12.62
N VAL A 31 -6.00 13.63 -13.49
CA VAL A 31 -6.02 14.20 -14.85
C VAL A 31 -6.17 15.72 -14.87
N PHE A 32 -6.53 16.34 -13.75
CA PHE A 32 -6.67 17.80 -13.61
C PHE A 32 -5.39 18.48 -13.11
N ASP A 33 -4.34 17.70 -12.87
CA ASP A 33 -3.05 18.19 -12.37
C ASP A 33 -1.95 17.92 -13.41
N PRO A 34 -1.16 18.94 -13.81
CA PRO A 34 -0.14 18.78 -14.85
C PRO A 34 0.89 17.69 -14.58
N VAL A 35 1.14 17.38 -13.29
CA VAL A 35 2.09 16.33 -12.87
C VAL A 35 1.41 15.04 -12.43
N GLY A 36 0.09 14.94 -12.60
CA GLY A 36 -0.70 13.76 -12.28
C GLY A 36 -0.97 13.51 -10.80
N ILE A 37 -0.50 14.39 -9.92
CA ILE A 37 -0.74 14.33 -8.48
C ILE A 37 -0.70 15.74 -7.89
N ASN A 38 -1.60 16.06 -6.96
CA ASN A 38 -1.59 17.35 -6.29
C ASN A 38 -0.87 17.30 -4.94
N GLN A 39 -0.53 18.47 -4.42
CA GLN A 39 0.19 18.62 -3.16
C GLN A 39 -0.55 18.00 -1.96
N ASN A 40 -1.88 18.07 -1.93
CA ASN A 40 -2.67 17.52 -0.83
C ASN A 40 -2.60 15.99 -0.80
N ALA A 41 -2.67 15.34 -1.97
CA ALA A 41 -2.49 13.89 -2.09
C ALA A 41 -1.08 13.47 -1.64
N MET A 42 -0.04 14.21 -2.01
CA MET A 42 1.34 13.95 -1.57
C MET A 42 1.47 14.08 -0.05
N ARG A 43 0.95 15.13 0.55
CA ARG A 43 0.95 15.33 2.01
C ARG A 43 0.16 14.26 2.75
N PHE A 44 -0.99 13.86 2.21
CA PHE A 44 -1.75 12.74 2.76
C PHE A 44 -0.93 11.46 2.76
N MET A 45 -0.27 11.13 1.64
CA MET A 45 0.55 9.92 1.54
C MET A 45 1.73 9.94 2.49
N GLU A 46 2.39 11.09 2.67
CA GLU A 46 3.46 11.26 3.64
C GLU A 46 2.97 10.98 5.07
N ALA A 47 1.87 11.61 5.47
CA ALA A 47 1.27 11.42 6.78
C ALA A 47 0.81 9.96 7.00
N PHE A 48 0.22 9.33 5.98
CA PHE A 48 -0.20 7.94 6.01
C PHE A 48 0.98 6.97 6.17
N LEU A 49 2.09 7.21 5.48
CA LEU A 49 3.29 6.39 5.64
C LEU A 49 3.89 6.51 7.04
N VAL A 50 3.94 7.73 7.60
CA VAL A 50 4.37 7.95 8.98
C VAL A 50 3.45 7.23 9.96
N TYR A 51 2.13 7.32 9.76
CA TYR A 51 1.16 6.57 10.55
C TYR A 51 1.42 5.06 10.50
N CYS A 52 1.65 4.49 9.30
CA CYS A 52 1.95 3.06 9.14
C CYS A 52 3.24 2.63 9.86
N VAL A 53 4.25 3.51 9.96
CA VAL A 53 5.49 3.23 10.68
C VAL A 53 5.29 3.25 12.19
N LEU A 54 4.42 4.13 12.70
CA LEU A 54 4.17 4.32 14.13
C LEU A 54 3.09 3.40 14.69
N HIS A 55 2.25 2.84 13.81
CA HIS A 55 1.16 1.96 14.21
C HIS A 55 1.64 0.51 14.35
N ASP A 56 1.14 -0.19 15.36
CA ASP A 56 1.40 -1.62 15.54
C ASP A 56 0.92 -2.40 14.30
N SER A 57 1.80 -3.28 13.81
CA SER A 57 1.54 -4.13 12.65
C SER A 57 1.73 -5.60 13.04
N PRO A 58 0.69 -6.24 13.58
CA PRO A 58 0.74 -7.65 13.91
C PRO A 58 0.94 -8.52 12.65
N PRO A 59 1.47 -9.75 12.80
CA PRO A 59 1.56 -10.70 11.70
C PRO A 59 0.19 -10.91 11.03
N LEU A 60 0.19 -10.98 9.70
CA LEU A 60 -1.01 -11.28 8.94
C LEU A 60 -1.32 -12.77 9.02
N ASP A 61 -2.52 -13.11 9.46
CA ASP A 61 -3.06 -14.46 9.41
C ASP A 61 -3.83 -14.72 8.10
N ASP A 62 -4.32 -15.94 7.93
CA ASP A 62 -5.07 -16.34 6.73
C ASP A 62 -6.40 -15.58 6.57
N GLN A 63 -7.02 -15.14 7.66
CA GLN A 63 -8.23 -14.33 7.62
C GLN A 63 -7.90 -12.94 7.07
N CYS A 64 -6.89 -12.28 7.62
CA CYS A 64 -6.42 -10.98 7.13
C CYS A 64 -6.07 -11.01 5.65
N TRP A 65 -5.39 -12.09 5.19
CA TRP A 65 -5.08 -12.24 3.76
C TRP A 65 -6.32 -12.34 2.88
N ARG A 66 -7.34 -13.08 3.30
CA ARG A 66 -8.63 -13.17 2.57
C ARG A 66 -9.35 -11.83 2.54
N GLU A 67 -9.38 -11.11 3.66
CA GLU A 67 -9.99 -9.77 3.75
C GLU A 67 -9.28 -8.76 2.85
N ILE A 68 -7.94 -8.74 2.86
CA ILE A 68 -7.14 -7.88 1.97
C ILE A 68 -7.46 -8.18 0.50
N ALA A 69 -7.50 -9.45 0.11
CA ALA A 69 -7.81 -9.84 -1.27
C ALA A 69 -9.25 -9.45 -1.67
N SER A 70 -10.22 -9.65 -0.78
CA SER A 70 -11.62 -9.25 -0.98
C SER A 70 -11.75 -7.73 -1.11
N ASN A 71 -11.16 -6.98 -0.18
CA ASN A 71 -11.17 -5.52 -0.18
C ASN A 71 -10.52 -4.94 -1.44
N HIS A 72 -9.40 -5.50 -1.87
CA HIS A 72 -8.73 -5.07 -3.10
C HIS A 72 -9.63 -5.24 -4.32
N GLY A 73 -10.25 -6.42 -4.47
CA GLY A 73 -11.17 -6.69 -5.57
C GLY A 73 -12.47 -5.85 -5.51
N ALA A 74 -13.00 -5.61 -4.32
CA ALA A 74 -14.19 -4.78 -4.13
C ALA A 74 -13.90 -3.29 -4.40
N THR A 75 -12.77 -2.78 -3.91
CA THR A 75 -12.33 -1.40 -4.16
C THR A 75 -12.14 -1.13 -5.65
N ALA A 76 -11.58 -2.08 -6.40
CA ALA A 76 -11.41 -1.94 -7.85
C ALA A 76 -12.75 -1.81 -8.59
N ARG A 77 -13.83 -2.39 -8.07
CA ARG A 77 -15.17 -2.35 -8.69
C ARG A 77 -16.06 -1.24 -8.17
N CYS A 78 -16.02 -0.98 -6.87
CA CYS A 78 -17.00 -0.16 -6.15
C CYS A 78 -16.36 0.92 -5.27
N GLY A 79 -15.05 1.17 -5.35
CA GLY A 79 -14.34 2.09 -4.46
C GLY A 79 -14.78 3.57 -4.54
N ARG A 80 -15.61 3.93 -5.54
CA ARG A 80 -16.21 5.28 -5.67
C ARG A 80 -17.63 5.37 -5.11
N ASP A 81 -18.19 4.25 -4.64
CA ASP A 81 -19.50 4.23 -3.99
C ASP A 81 -19.35 4.80 -2.57
N PRO A 82 -20.09 5.87 -2.18
CA PRO A 82 -20.01 6.45 -0.84
C PRO A 82 -20.47 5.51 0.28
N GLU A 83 -21.26 4.48 -0.04
CA GLU A 83 -21.70 3.46 0.91
C GLU A 83 -20.73 2.26 1.00
N PHE A 84 -19.69 2.24 0.17
CA PHE A 84 -18.70 1.17 0.17
C PHE A 84 -17.89 1.15 1.47
N LYS A 85 -17.79 -0.03 2.09
CA LYS A 85 -16.99 -0.25 3.30
C LYS A 85 -16.01 -1.39 3.09
N LEU A 86 -14.85 -1.24 3.71
CA LEU A 86 -13.83 -2.30 3.74
C LEU A 86 -14.17 -3.29 4.86
N LEU A 87 -13.91 -4.56 4.58
CA LEU A 87 -13.98 -5.61 5.60
C LEU A 87 -12.77 -5.51 6.53
N ARG A 88 -13.02 -5.60 7.82
CA ARG A 88 -12.00 -5.73 8.86
C ARG A 88 -12.54 -6.60 9.99
N ASP A 89 -11.76 -7.60 10.39
CA ASP A 89 -12.12 -8.55 11.46
C ASP A 89 -13.51 -9.22 11.25
N GLY A 90 -13.82 -9.53 9.97
CA GLY A 90 -15.07 -10.16 9.56
C GLY A 90 -16.30 -9.24 9.50
N LYS A 91 -16.10 -7.92 9.61
CA LYS A 91 -17.18 -6.91 9.64
C LYS A 91 -17.01 -5.87 8.56
#